data_ab5e0b0689ee019292f1e6c36ae703bb
#
_entry.id   ab5e0b0689ee019292f1e6c36ae703bb
#
_cell.length_a   1.000
_cell.length_b   1.000
_cell.length_c   1.000
_cell.angle_alpha   90.00
_cell.angle_beta   90.00
_cell.angle_gamma   90.00
#
_symmetry.space_group_name_H-M   'P 1'
#
loop_
_entity.id
_entity.type
_entity.pdbx_description
1 polymer ?
#
loop_
_entity_poly.entity_id
_entity_poly.type
_entity_poly.pdbx_seq_one_letter_code
_entity_poly.pdbx_strand_id
1 'polypeptide(L)'
;RIAVGSGWDALDGNPVPDGRSALWVRVPDVEMSAAALSILGDYVPFGISQSPGGWYPGNSLDNTLRVVRLEPSEWVLIDVRIDGLHSGFGHGSVHLWNQAGTLLATASQSTVVRNRRLD
;
A
#
# COMPACT_ATOMS: atom_id res chain seq x y z
N ARG A 1 1.36 7.55 -10.43
CA ARG A 1 0.06 8.16 -10.75
C ARG A 1 -0.99 7.70 -9.75
N ILE A 2 -1.61 8.66 -9.08
CA ILE A 2 -2.63 8.36 -8.06
C ILE A 2 -3.96 8.03 -8.74
N ALA A 3 -4.57 6.94 -8.32
CA ALA A 3 -5.90 6.54 -8.75
C ALA A 3 -6.95 6.84 -7.67
N VAL A 4 -6.61 6.58 -6.41
CA VAL A 4 -7.48 6.87 -5.25
C VAL A 4 -6.58 7.36 -4.11
N GLY A 5 -6.99 8.40 -3.43
CA GLY A 5 -6.23 8.99 -2.31
C GLY A 5 -5.45 10.22 -2.73
N SER A 6 -4.60 10.69 -1.83
CA SER A 6 -3.75 11.86 -2.05
C SER A 6 -2.40 11.47 -2.65
N GLY A 7 -1.75 12.43 -3.31
CA GLY A 7 -0.39 12.25 -3.80
C GLY A 7 0.64 12.26 -2.66
N TRP A 8 1.88 11.93 -3.00
CA TRP A 8 2.99 11.92 -2.04
C TRP A 8 3.21 13.28 -1.39
N ASP A 9 3.04 14.35 -2.17
CA ASP A 9 3.23 15.72 -1.69
C ASP A 9 2.15 16.15 -0.69
N ALA A 10 1.10 15.37 -0.56
CA ALA A 10 -0.03 15.65 0.30
C ALA A 10 -0.20 14.58 1.38
N LEU A 11 0.88 13.95 1.81
CA LEU A 11 0.83 12.93 2.86
C LEU A 11 0.29 13.47 4.19
N ASP A 12 0.38 14.75 4.39
CA ASP A 12 -0.19 15.48 5.53
C ASP A 12 -1.57 16.09 5.24
N GLY A 13 -2.08 15.90 4.02
CA GLY A 13 -3.26 16.59 3.52
C GLY A 13 -4.56 15.82 3.70
N ASN A 14 -5.11 15.28 2.63
CA ASN A 14 -6.48 14.79 2.57
C ASN A 14 -6.57 13.27 2.80
N PRO A 15 -6.82 12.82 4.04
CA PRO A 15 -6.96 11.39 4.31
C PRO A 15 -8.17 10.79 3.58
N VAL A 16 -8.06 9.50 3.25
CA VAL A 16 -9.13 8.75 2.59
C VAL A 16 -10.11 8.26 3.67
N PRO A 17 -11.41 8.57 3.57
CA PRO A 17 -12.36 8.26 4.63
C PRO A 17 -12.50 6.77 4.98
N ASP A 18 -12.33 5.89 3.99
CA ASP A 18 -12.51 4.44 4.15
C ASP A 18 -11.20 3.67 4.27
N GLY A 19 -10.08 4.35 4.43
CA GLY A 19 -8.77 3.72 4.53
C GLY A 19 -8.27 3.09 3.23
N ARG A 20 -8.87 3.41 2.11
CA ARG A 20 -8.47 2.90 0.80
C ARG A 20 -7.64 3.93 0.05
N SER A 21 -6.56 3.47 -0.55
CA SER A 21 -5.78 4.26 -1.51
C SER A 21 -5.30 3.35 -2.64
N ALA A 22 -5.10 3.93 -3.81
CA ALA A 22 -4.64 3.16 -4.95
C ALA A 22 -3.77 4.04 -5.83
N LEU A 23 -2.69 3.47 -6.32
CA LEU A 23 -1.77 4.18 -7.20
C LEU A 23 -1.25 3.27 -8.29
N TRP A 24 -1.09 3.85 -9.48
CA TRP A 24 -0.42 3.20 -10.59
C TRP A 24 1.07 3.47 -10.52
N VAL A 25 1.85 2.41 -10.51
CA VAL A 25 3.31 2.47 -10.52
C VAL A 25 3.82 1.92 -11.83
N ARG A 26 4.73 2.65 -12.46
CA ARG A 26 5.40 2.20 -13.67
C ARG A 26 6.66 1.42 -13.30
N VAL A 27 6.81 0.26 -13.90
CA VAL A 27 7.96 -0.63 -13.67
C VAL A 27 8.65 -0.93 -15.00
N PRO A 28 9.29 0.09 -15.64
CA PRO A 28 9.92 -0.10 -16.94
C PRO A 28 11.14 -1.03 -16.80
N ASP A 29 11.32 -1.92 -17.78
CA ASP A 29 12.48 -2.80 -17.89
C ASP A 29 12.72 -3.69 -16.66
N VAL A 30 11.70 -3.94 -15.85
CA VAL A 30 11.77 -4.83 -14.70
C VAL A 30 10.96 -6.09 -15.01
N GLU A 31 11.60 -7.24 -14.88
CA GLU A 31 10.88 -8.50 -14.98
C GLU A 31 9.91 -8.66 -13.82
N MET A 32 8.66 -9.01 -14.11
CA MET A 32 7.65 -9.23 -13.09
C MET A 32 7.93 -10.55 -12.38
N SER A 33 8.54 -10.46 -11.22
CA SER A 33 8.96 -11.59 -10.39
C SER A 33 8.36 -11.48 -8.98
N ALA A 34 8.49 -12.54 -8.20
CA ALA A 34 8.08 -12.50 -6.79
C ALA A 34 8.83 -11.41 -6.02
N ALA A 35 10.11 -11.18 -6.34
CA ALA A 35 10.90 -10.11 -5.72
C ALA A 35 10.35 -8.73 -6.07
N ALA A 36 10.02 -8.49 -7.34
CA ALA A 36 9.43 -7.23 -7.76
C ALA A 36 8.07 -6.98 -7.07
N LEU A 37 7.23 -8.00 -7.01
CA LEU A 37 5.93 -7.92 -6.34
C LEU A 37 6.08 -7.70 -4.83
N SER A 38 7.12 -8.25 -4.21
CA SER A 38 7.41 -8.00 -2.78
C SER A 38 7.66 -6.53 -2.50
N ILE A 39 8.41 -5.86 -3.36
CA ILE A 39 8.67 -4.43 -3.24
C ILE A 39 7.37 -3.64 -3.41
N LEU A 40 6.59 -3.97 -4.43
CA LEU A 40 5.32 -3.29 -4.71
C LEU A 40 4.25 -3.60 -3.65
N GLY A 41 4.34 -4.72 -2.97
CA GLY A 41 3.44 -5.10 -1.88
C GLY A 41 3.70 -4.39 -0.56
N ASP A 42 4.80 -3.66 -0.43
CA ASP A 42 5.20 -2.98 0.81
C ASP A 42 4.68 -1.53 0.85
N TYR A 43 3.38 -1.35 0.64
CA TYR A 43 2.75 -0.03 0.57
C TYR A 43 1.70 0.23 1.65
N VAL A 44 1.53 -0.68 2.61
CA VAL A 44 0.64 -0.45 3.75
C VAL A 44 1.02 0.83 4.52
N PRO A 45 2.31 1.14 4.76
CA PRO A 45 2.68 2.41 5.39
C PRO A 45 2.18 3.64 4.64
N PHE A 46 2.19 3.62 3.31
CA PHE A 46 1.59 4.68 2.51
C PHE A 46 0.09 4.84 2.80
N GLY A 47 -0.65 3.73 2.82
CA GLY A 47 -2.07 3.73 3.14
C GLY A 47 -2.37 4.28 4.53
N ILE A 48 -1.52 3.96 5.51
CA ILE A 48 -1.65 4.47 6.87
C ILE A 48 -1.52 6.00 6.88
N SER A 49 -0.55 6.54 6.14
CA SER A 49 -0.36 7.99 6.05
C SER A 49 -1.54 8.71 5.40
N GLN A 50 -2.32 8.00 4.58
CA GLN A 50 -3.52 8.52 3.91
C GLN A 50 -4.79 8.35 4.75
N SER A 51 -4.72 7.63 5.87
CA SER A 51 -5.88 7.34 6.70
C SER A 51 -6.21 8.51 7.63
N PRO A 52 -7.50 8.67 8.01
CA PRO A 52 -7.90 9.71 8.96
C PRO A 52 -7.20 9.56 10.32
N GLY A 53 -6.98 10.66 11.01
CA GLY A 53 -6.44 10.65 12.38
C GLY A 53 -4.98 11.07 12.49
N GLY A 54 -4.31 11.36 11.37
CA GLY A 54 -2.93 11.85 11.40
C GLY A 54 -1.92 10.83 11.89
N TRP A 55 -2.04 9.59 11.41
CA TRP A 55 -1.14 8.51 11.78
C TRP A 55 0.18 8.56 11.02
N TYR A 56 1.27 8.23 11.74
CA TYR A 56 2.58 8.01 11.13
C TYR A 56 2.89 6.52 11.14
N PRO A 57 3.29 5.93 10.00
CA PRO A 57 3.81 4.58 10.00
C PRO A 57 5.17 4.54 10.70
N GLY A 58 5.35 3.52 11.52
CA GLY A 58 6.62 3.22 12.18
C GLY A 58 7.26 1.99 11.56
N ASN A 59 7.78 1.10 12.41
CA ASN A 59 8.43 -0.12 11.95
C ASN A 59 7.41 -1.15 11.49
N SER A 60 7.70 -1.78 10.35
CA SER A 60 6.97 -2.96 9.91
C SER A 60 7.29 -4.14 10.83
N LEU A 61 6.27 -4.87 11.23
CA LEU A 61 6.40 -6.06 12.07
C LEU A 61 6.44 -7.33 11.24
N ASP A 62 5.69 -7.35 10.14
CA ASP A 62 5.67 -8.45 9.20
C ASP A 62 5.24 -7.95 7.82
N ASN A 63 5.46 -8.76 6.81
CA ASN A 63 4.92 -8.54 5.47
C ASN A 63 4.82 -9.91 4.79
N THR A 64 3.60 -10.34 4.48
CA THR A 64 3.34 -11.60 3.84
C THR A 64 2.83 -11.36 2.43
N LEU A 65 3.54 -11.89 1.45
CA LEU A 65 3.17 -11.83 0.04
C LEU A 65 2.68 -13.19 -0.43
N ARG A 66 1.58 -13.18 -1.17
CA ARG A 66 1.08 -14.36 -1.85
C ARG A 66 0.99 -14.07 -3.35
N VAL A 67 1.80 -14.75 -4.12
CA VAL A 67 1.82 -14.60 -5.57
C VAL A 67 0.68 -15.41 -6.17
N VAL A 68 -0.15 -14.74 -6.96
CA VAL A 68 -1.27 -15.37 -7.67
C VAL A 68 -0.85 -15.72 -9.09
N ARG A 69 -0.26 -14.75 -9.80
CA ARG A 69 0.13 -14.93 -11.19
C ARG A 69 1.24 -13.98 -11.57
N LEU A 70 2.28 -14.48 -12.23
CA LEU A 70 3.37 -13.67 -12.74
C LEU A 70 3.10 -13.38 -14.22
N GLU A 71 2.72 -12.15 -14.51
CA GLU A 71 2.52 -11.66 -15.89
C GLU A 71 3.25 -10.34 -16.07
N PRO A 72 3.91 -10.12 -17.21
CA PRO A 72 4.56 -8.86 -17.51
C PRO A 72 3.54 -7.71 -17.51
N SER A 73 3.93 -6.58 -16.95
CA SER A 73 3.13 -5.37 -17.01
C SER A 73 4.02 -4.17 -16.82
N GLU A 74 3.86 -3.15 -17.64
CA GLU A 74 4.58 -1.89 -17.48
C GLU A 74 4.04 -1.10 -16.29
N TRP A 75 2.72 -1.11 -16.11
CA TRP A 75 2.05 -0.45 -15.00
C TRP A 75 1.39 -1.47 -14.10
N VAL A 76 1.55 -1.28 -12.80
CA VAL A 76 0.90 -2.09 -11.77
C VAL A 76 0.05 -1.18 -10.90
N LEU A 77 -1.20 -1.55 -10.68
CA LEU A 77 -2.06 -0.89 -9.72
C LEU A 77 -1.79 -1.46 -8.35
N ILE A 78 -1.39 -0.61 -7.43
CA ILE A 78 -1.22 -0.93 -6.01
C ILE A 78 -2.48 -0.46 -5.30
N ASP A 79 -3.34 -1.38 -4.93
CA ASP A 79 -4.61 -1.10 -4.23
C ASP A 79 -4.42 -1.45 -2.75
N VAL A 80 -4.39 -0.42 -1.92
CA VAL A 80 -4.07 -0.53 -0.50
C VAL A 80 -5.34 -0.29 0.32
N ARG A 81 -5.55 -1.16 1.30
CA ARG A 81 -6.62 -1.00 2.29
C ARG A 81 -6.05 -1.10 3.69
N ILE A 82 -6.38 -0.12 4.51
CA ILE A 82 -6.06 -0.17 5.93
C ILE A 82 -7.24 -0.80 6.65
N ASP A 83 -7.00 -1.96 7.22
CA ASP A 83 -8.03 -2.76 7.89
C ASP A 83 -8.22 -2.34 9.35
N GLY A 84 -7.19 -1.81 9.99
CA GLY A 84 -7.28 -1.38 11.37
C GLY A 84 -6.13 -0.49 11.81
N LEU A 85 -6.46 0.51 12.63
CA LEU A 85 -5.52 1.39 13.30
C LEU A 85 -5.96 1.47 14.76
N HIS A 86 -5.25 0.80 15.67
CA HIS A 86 -5.65 0.73 17.07
C HIS A 86 -4.48 0.40 17.98
N SER A 87 -4.43 1.05 19.12
CA SER A 87 -3.46 0.77 20.21
C SER A 87 -1.99 0.78 19.73
N GLY A 88 -1.64 1.69 18.83
CA GLY A 88 -0.28 1.82 18.33
C GLY A 88 0.09 0.84 17.22
N PHE A 89 -0.88 0.13 16.66
CA PHE A 89 -0.68 -0.81 15.57
C PHE A 89 -1.56 -0.47 14.37
N GLY A 90 -1.02 -0.66 13.19
CA GLY A 90 -1.74 -0.55 11.93
C GLY A 90 -1.66 -1.87 11.15
N HIS A 91 -2.76 -2.25 10.54
CA HIS A 91 -2.86 -3.46 9.74
C HIS A 91 -3.48 -3.11 8.41
N GLY A 92 -2.92 -3.64 7.34
CA GLY A 92 -3.46 -3.40 6.03
C GLY A 92 -3.14 -4.52 5.05
N SER A 93 -3.77 -4.42 3.91
CA SER A 93 -3.60 -5.35 2.80
C SER A 93 -3.40 -4.60 1.50
N VAL A 94 -2.76 -5.28 0.56
CA VAL A 94 -2.46 -4.75 -0.77
C VAL A 94 -2.87 -5.78 -1.80
N HIS A 95 -3.55 -5.33 -2.84
CA HIS A 95 -3.80 -6.11 -4.05
C HIS A 95 -3.02 -5.49 -5.19
N LEU A 96 -2.26 -6.30 -5.90
CA LEU A 96 -1.46 -5.86 -7.04
C LEU A 96 -2.09 -6.36 -8.33
N TRP A 97 -2.46 -5.42 -9.20
CA TRP A 97 -3.16 -5.71 -10.45
C TRP A 97 -2.32 -5.25 -11.64
N ASN A 98 -2.32 -6.04 -12.71
CA ASN A 98 -1.74 -5.56 -13.97
C ASN A 98 -2.73 -4.67 -14.73
N GLN A 99 -2.28 -4.12 -15.88
CA GLN A 99 -3.12 -3.26 -16.71
C GLN A 99 -4.33 -3.98 -17.33
N ALA A 100 -4.23 -5.28 -17.51
CA ALA A 100 -5.30 -6.10 -18.07
C ALA A 100 -6.37 -6.47 -17.02
N GLY A 101 -6.17 -6.13 -15.74
CA GLY A 101 -7.09 -6.46 -14.67
C GLY A 101 -6.86 -7.82 -14.05
N THR A 102 -5.69 -8.42 -14.27
CA THR A 102 -5.29 -9.68 -13.64
C THR A 102 -4.68 -9.42 -12.28
N LEU A 103 -5.15 -10.12 -11.26
CA LEU A 103 -4.56 -10.07 -9.93
C LEU A 103 -3.21 -10.80 -9.94
N LEU A 104 -2.14 -10.06 -9.64
CA LEU A 104 -0.79 -10.60 -9.61
C LEU A 104 -0.42 -11.16 -8.24
N ALA A 105 -0.78 -10.46 -7.19
CA ALA A 105 -0.44 -10.85 -5.84
C ALA A 105 -1.34 -10.16 -4.82
N THR A 106 -1.38 -10.72 -3.62
CA THR A 106 -1.92 -10.07 -2.43
C THR A 106 -0.83 -10.01 -1.36
N ALA A 107 -0.84 -8.97 -0.57
CA ALA A 107 0.08 -8.82 0.55
C ALA A 107 -0.69 -8.33 1.78
N SER A 108 -0.16 -8.66 2.95
CA SER A 108 -0.68 -8.13 4.21
C SER A 108 0.49 -7.74 5.10
N GLN A 109 0.30 -6.70 5.89
CA GLN A 109 1.36 -6.13 6.71
C GLN A 109 0.80 -5.53 7.98
N SER A 110 1.52 -5.75 9.07
CA SER A 110 1.29 -5.07 10.34
C SER A 110 2.46 -4.15 10.63
N THR A 111 2.18 -2.99 11.20
CA THR A 111 3.20 -1.98 11.50
C THR A 111 2.87 -1.26 12.80
N VAL A 112 3.89 -0.77 13.47
CA VAL A 112 3.75 0.16 14.58
C VAL A 112 3.38 1.53 14.01
N VAL A 113 2.43 2.22 14.63
CA VAL A 113 2.00 3.54 14.20
C VAL A 113 2.06 4.53 15.34
N ARG A 114 2.20 5.80 14.99
CA ARG A 114 2.15 6.93 15.94
C ARG A 114 1.06 7.88 15.52
N ASN A 115 0.40 8.49 16.49
CA ASN A 115 -0.61 9.50 16.21
C ASN A 115 0.04 10.88 16.25
N ARG A 116 -0.12 11.65 15.19
CA ARG A 116 0.42 13.01 15.06
C ARG A 116 0.04 13.95 16.21
N ARG A 117 -1.18 13.77 16.73
CA ARG A 117 -1.73 14.64 17.74
C ARG A 117 -1.13 14.41 19.13
N LEU A 118 -0.41 13.32 19.31
CA LEU A 118 0.19 12.94 20.58
C LEU A 118 1.69 13.23 20.63
N ASP A 119 2.27 13.64 19.53
CA ASP A 119 3.72 13.93 19.43
C ASP A 119 4.03 15.41 19.66
#